data_bc68655f69241ca6eb25ed7d50587602
#
_entry.id   bc68655f69241ca6eb25ed7d50587602
#
_cell.length_a   1.000
_cell.length_b   1.000
_cell.length_c   1.000
_cell.angle_alpha   90.00
_cell.angle_beta   90.00
_cell.angle_gamma   90.00
#
_symmetry.space_group_name_H-M   'P 1'
#
loop_
_entity.id
_entity.type
_entity.pdbx_description
1 polymer ?
#
loop_
_entity_poly.entity_id
_entity_poly.type
_entity_poly.pdbx_seq_one_letter_code
_entity_poly.pdbx_strand_id
1 'polypeptide(L)'
;MGTIIGSEQGIAGTVAMRSAFGINGRYIASVVMFVVGVGWFGVQTGMVGAAAYEIVKNLVPAIAFTPRVWMVITGVLMAAVAIFGYKAIVWLNRIAIPGLIVLLVWLTYKIVTVYGDKLASFEATGEMSFFAVINLLPAGMAAALILGADYGRYVKSERATLGAPLSVIIFFAVVAILGVVSAAVAGNWDPVQIFVSLGLGVFGLLMLILAAWTTNVTNIYVASLALSNMSGWLRVRTSIIASVVGILLALAGIYSFQGLVNYLTLITALLIPTSGVLIVDYFVRNRRQMLADELFKKEDSVYWFYRGWNVRAVVAWALGAIVTFAVPQSWIPAISAMIVSGVAYYLLTMSTQTVTSRKQTEMVS
;
A
#
# COMPACT_ATOMS: atom_id res chain seq x y z
N MET A 1 -10.69 0.62 -10.48
CA MET A 1 -11.40 -0.61 -10.12
C MET A 1 -11.99 -0.52 -8.72
N GLY A 2 -11.21 -0.55 -7.63
CA GLY A 2 -11.73 -0.57 -6.27
C GLY A 2 -12.77 0.51 -6.00
N THR A 3 -12.49 1.77 -6.33
CA THR A 3 -13.41 2.90 -6.13
C THR A 3 -14.75 2.69 -6.84
N ILE A 4 -14.74 2.10 -8.04
CA ILE A 4 -15.97 1.77 -8.79
C ILE A 4 -16.78 0.71 -8.05
N ILE A 5 -16.14 -0.39 -7.64
CA ILE A 5 -16.82 -1.45 -6.88
C ILE A 5 -17.42 -0.88 -5.58
N GLY A 6 -16.64 -0.07 -4.85
CA GLY A 6 -17.12 0.56 -3.63
C GLY A 6 -18.31 1.49 -3.84
N SER A 7 -18.29 2.34 -4.87
CA SER A 7 -19.36 3.29 -5.14
C SER A 7 -20.63 2.62 -5.68
N GLU A 8 -20.50 1.55 -6.47
CA GLU A 8 -21.65 0.82 -7.03
C GLU A 8 -22.29 -0.14 -6.01
N GLN A 9 -21.47 -0.78 -5.16
CA GLN A 9 -21.95 -1.84 -4.27
C GLN A 9 -22.02 -1.45 -2.78
N GLY A 10 -21.47 -0.30 -2.41
CA GLY A 10 -21.50 0.19 -1.02
C GLY A 10 -20.67 -0.63 -0.02
N ILE A 11 -19.74 -1.48 -0.49
CA ILE A 11 -19.00 -2.43 0.34
C ILE A 11 -17.51 -2.10 0.44
N ALA A 12 -16.89 -2.60 1.52
CA ALA A 12 -15.44 -2.49 1.74
C ALA A 12 -14.65 -3.41 0.79
N GLY A 13 -13.41 -3.05 0.47
CA GLY A 13 -12.59 -3.81 -0.47
C GLY A 13 -12.30 -5.25 -0.04
N THR A 14 -12.08 -5.49 1.25
CA THR A 14 -11.91 -6.84 1.80
C THR A 14 -13.18 -7.69 1.70
N VAL A 15 -14.36 -7.06 1.71
CA VAL A 15 -15.65 -7.73 1.47
C VAL A 15 -15.82 -8.01 -0.01
N ALA A 16 -15.48 -7.05 -0.88
CA ALA A 16 -15.54 -7.23 -2.32
C ALA A 16 -14.70 -8.43 -2.80
N MET A 17 -13.55 -8.70 -2.16
CA MET A 17 -12.74 -9.87 -2.50
C MET A 17 -13.46 -11.21 -2.29
N ARG A 18 -14.49 -11.27 -1.43
CA ARG A 18 -15.25 -12.52 -1.23
C ARG A 18 -16.03 -12.93 -2.48
N SER A 19 -16.40 -11.99 -3.36
CA SER A 19 -17.11 -12.31 -4.60
C SER A 19 -16.28 -13.22 -5.51
N ALA A 20 -15.02 -12.90 -5.69
CA ALA A 20 -14.12 -13.64 -6.56
C ALA A 20 -13.48 -14.84 -5.86
N PHE A 21 -13.01 -14.68 -4.61
CA PHE A 21 -12.21 -15.68 -3.89
C PHE A 21 -13.03 -16.61 -2.98
N GLY A 22 -14.34 -16.33 -2.81
CA GLY A 22 -15.20 -17.04 -1.87
C GLY A 22 -15.26 -16.37 -0.50
N ILE A 23 -16.18 -16.82 0.35
CA ILE A 23 -16.39 -16.24 1.69
C ILE A 23 -15.10 -16.26 2.53
N ASN A 24 -14.31 -17.33 2.41
CA ASN A 24 -13.00 -17.45 3.05
C ASN A 24 -11.89 -16.69 2.31
N GLY A 25 -12.13 -16.13 1.14
CA GLY A 25 -11.22 -15.22 0.44
C GLY A 25 -10.82 -13.99 1.27
N ARG A 26 -11.62 -13.66 2.30
CA ARG A 26 -11.25 -12.67 3.31
C ARG A 26 -9.88 -12.92 3.95
N TYR A 27 -9.45 -14.18 4.08
CA TYR A 27 -8.17 -14.51 4.68
C TYR A 27 -7.00 -14.12 3.76
N ILE A 28 -7.13 -14.29 2.44
CA ILE A 28 -6.14 -13.81 1.47
C ILE A 28 -6.02 -12.29 1.59
N ALA A 29 -7.15 -11.58 1.53
CA ALA A 29 -7.16 -10.12 1.70
C ALA A 29 -6.50 -9.69 3.00
N SER A 30 -6.81 -10.39 4.10
CA SER A 30 -6.27 -10.04 5.41
C SER A 30 -4.77 -10.33 5.52
N VAL A 31 -4.29 -11.48 5.03
CA VAL A 31 -2.83 -11.77 5.00
C VAL A 31 -2.09 -10.71 4.19
N VAL A 32 -2.59 -10.40 3.00
CA VAL A 32 -1.99 -9.41 2.11
C VAL A 32 -1.96 -8.02 2.79
N MET A 33 -3.08 -7.58 3.35
CA MET A 33 -3.16 -6.28 4.03
C MET A 33 -2.34 -6.23 5.32
N PHE A 34 -2.18 -7.35 6.03
CA PHE A 34 -1.26 -7.44 7.17
C PHE A 34 0.19 -7.24 6.72
N VAL A 35 0.64 -7.96 5.69
CA VAL A 35 1.99 -7.84 5.13
C VAL A 35 2.25 -6.40 4.65
N VAL A 36 1.29 -5.81 3.95
CA VAL A 36 1.38 -4.41 3.50
C VAL A 36 1.50 -3.46 4.67
N GLY A 37 0.65 -3.57 5.68
CA GLY A 37 0.64 -2.66 6.81
C GLY A 37 1.90 -2.78 7.67
N VAL A 38 2.33 -3.99 8.04
CA VAL A 38 3.55 -4.16 8.87
C VAL A 38 4.81 -3.81 8.10
N GLY A 39 4.87 -4.10 6.80
CA GLY A 39 6.04 -3.77 5.98
C GLY A 39 6.22 -2.26 5.84
N TRP A 40 5.15 -1.52 5.46
CA TRP A 40 5.21 -0.05 5.41
C TRP A 40 5.50 0.57 6.79
N PHE A 41 4.92 0.01 7.87
CA PHE A 41 5.26 0.45 9.21
C PHE A 41 6.75 0.27 9.50
N GLY A 42 7.34 -0.87 9.12
CA GLY A 42 8.75 -1.15 9.27
C GLY A 42 9.65 -0.20 8.47
N VAL A 43 9.34 0.01 7.18
CA VAL A 43 10.08 0.95 6.29
C VAL A 43 10.07 2.36 6.88
N GLN A 44 8.90 2.86 7.26
CA GLN A 44 8.78 4.22 7.79
C GLN A 44 9.35 4.34 9.21
N THR A 45 9.32 3.29 10.02
CA THR A 45 10.00 3.27 11.33
C THR A 45 11.52 3.37 11.15
N GLY A 46 12.08 2.70 10.15
CA GLY A 46 13.49 2.84 9.78
C GLY A 46 13.85 4.28 9.41
N MET A 47 13.05 4.88 8.54
CA MET A 47 13.24 6.27 8.08
C MET A 47 13.10 7.28 9.23
N VAL A 48 12.06 7.16 10.06
CA VAL A 48 11.83 8.07 11.21
C VAL A 48 12.94 7.94 12.25
N GLY A 49 13.41 6.71 12.52
CA GLY A 49 14.53 6.47 13.43
C GLY A 49 15.83 7.09 12.92
N ALA A 50 16.11 6.99 11.62
CA ALA A 50 17.27 7.63 10.99
C ALA A 50 17.16 9.17 11.03
N ALA A 51 15.99 9.74 10.74
CA ALA A 51 15.76 11.19 10.82
C ALA A 51 15.90 11.72 12.26
N ALA A 52 15.34 11.01 13.24
CA ALA A 52 15.47 11.36 14.66
C ALA A 52 16.94 11.29 15.12
N TYR A 53 17.67 10.28 14.69
CA TYR A 53 19.12 10.17 14.96
C TYR A 53 19.89 11.38 14.41
N GLU A 54 19.65 11.79 13.16
CA GLU A 54 20.33 12.94 12.56
C GLU A 54 19.99 14.24 13.29
N ILE A 55 18.75 14.45 13.72
CA ILE A 55 18.37 15.62 14.53
C ILE A 55 19.15 15.64 15.85
N VAL A 56 19.12 14.52 16.59
CA VAL A 56 19.73 14.44 17.92
C VAL A 56 21.24 14.54 17.83
N LYS A 57 21.87 13.88 16.84
CA LYS A 57 23.31 13.97 16.58
C LYS A 57 23.77 15.41 16.36
N ASN A 58 22.97 16.22 15.68
CA ASN A 58 23.31 17.62 15.41
C ASN A 58 23.03 18.55 16.58
N LEU A 59 21.98 18.29 17.40
CA LEU A 59 21.56 19.18 18.49
C LEU A 59 22.20 18.79 19.83
N VAL A 60 22.26 17.50 20.15
CA VAL A 60 22.71 16.98 21.45
C VAL A 60 23.51 15.68 21.23
N PRO A 61 24.77 15.77 20.72
CA PRO A 61 25.56 14.60 20.36
C PRO A 61 25.75 13.57 21.49
N ALA A 62 25.74 14.03 22.73
CA ALA A 62 25.97 13.17 23.90
C ALA A 62 24.92 12.06 24.08
N ILE A 63 23.72 12.23 23.54
CA ILE A 63 22.61 11.25 23.62
C ILE A 63 22.23 10.68 22.26
N ALA A 64 23.04 10.92 21.23
CA ALA A 64 22.82 10.42 19.89
C ALA A 64 23.17 8.93 19.74
N PHE A 65 22.62 8.06 20.56
CA PHE A 65 22.86 6.62 20.51
C PHE A 65 23.08 6.08 19.09
N THR A 66 22.59 4.93 18.73
CA THR A 66 22.65 4.45 17.34
C THR A 66 21.31 4.67 16.63
N PRO A 67 21.29 4.73 15.29
CA PRO A 67 20.01 4.79 14.54
C PRO A 67 19.01 3.69 14.93
N ARG A 68 19.51 2.48 15.26
CA ARG A 68 18.67 1.35 15.68
C ARG A 68 17.93 1.63 16.99
N VAL A 69 18.56 2.30 17.94
CA VAL A 69 17.89 2.70 19.21
C VAL A 69 16.77 3.68 18.90
N TRP A 70 17.00 4.64 18.01
CA TRP A 70 15.98 5.60 17.60
C TRP A 70 14.84 4.95 16.82
N MET A 71 15.10 3.92 16.01
CA MET A 71 14.04 3.11 15.36
C MET A 71 13.13 2.45 16.40
N VAL A 72 13.68 1.91 17.48
CA VAL A 72 12.87 1.30 18.54
C VAL A 72 12.05 2.38 19.28
N ILE A 73 12.68 3.47 19.70
CA ILE A 73 12.01 4.55 20.44
C ILE A 73 10.86 5.13 19.61
N THR A 74 11.13 5.55 18.38
CA THR A 74 10.13 6.16 17.51
C THR A 74 9.06 5.15 17.08
N GLY A 75 9.43 3.90 16.83
CA GLY A 75 8.50 2.82 16.53
C GLY A 75 7.50 2.57 17.66
N VAL A 76 7.99 2.51 18.91
CA VAL A 76 7.13 2.36 20.10
C VAL A 76 6.21 3.57 20.28
N LEU A 77 6.72 4.80 20.09
CA LEU A 77 5.91 6.00 20.20
C LEU A 77 4.82 6.05 19.12
N MET A 78 5.15 5.74 17.86
CA MET A 78 4.16 5.66 16.78
C MET A 78 3.11 4.57 17.03
N ALA A 79 3.53 3.40 17.54
CA ALA A 79 2.63 2.32 17.92
C ALA A 79 1.67 2.73 19.04
N ALA A 80 2.16 3.40 20.10
CA ALA A 80 1.33 3.89 21.18
C ALA A 80 0.25 4.84 20.68
N VAL A 81 0.59 5.79 19.79
CA VAL A 81 -0.39 6.68 19.16
C VAL A 81 -1.41 5.90 18.32
N ALA A 82 -0.98 4.89 17.58
CA ALA A 82 -1.87 4.05 16.77
C ALA A 82 -2.87 3.25 17.63
N ILE A 83 -2.44 2.79 18.80
CA ILE A 83 -3.25 1.96 19.71
C ILE A 83 -4.26 2.82 20.48
N PHE A 84 -3.80 3.95 21.04
CA PHE A 84 -4.56 4.71 22.04
C PHE A 84 -5.03 6.10 21.57
N GLY A 85 -4.51 6.62 20.47
CA GLY A 85 -4.58 8.05 20.16
C GLY A 85 -5.32 8.46 18.89
N TYR A 86 -6.52 7.93 18.59
CA TYR A 86 -7.26 8.33 17.38
C TYR A 86 -7.41 9.87 17.24
N LYS A 87 -7.70 10.58 18.32
CA LYS A 87 -7.80 12.06 18.30
C LYS A 87 -6.47 12.73 17.98
N ALA A 88 -5.36 12.15 18.41
CA ALA A 88 -4.02 12.69 18.14
C ALA A 88 -3.67 12.65 16.66
N ILE A 89 -4.17 11.66 15.91
CA ILE A 89 -3.94 11.53 14.47
C ILE A 89 -4.53 12.73 13.72
N VAL A 90 -5.77 13.09 14.05
CA VAL A 90 -6.45 14.24 13.41
C VAL A 90 -5.69 15.53 13.67
N TRP A 91 -5.19 15.72 14.90
CA TRP A 91 -4.43 16.91 15.27
C TRP A 91 -3.06 16.95 14.59
N LEU A 92 -2.34 15.83 14.56
CA LEU A 92 -1.08 15.69 13.83
C LEU A 92 -1.23 16.03 12.34
N ASN A 93 -2.29 15.54 11.68
CA ASN A 93 -2.55 15.84 10.27
C ASN A 93 -2.83 17.32 10.03
N ARG A 94 -3.48 18.02 10.96
CA ARG A 94 -3.73 19.47 10.84
C ARG A 94 -2.45 20.30 10.83
N ILE A 95 -1.40 19.83 11.50
CA ILE A 95 -0.09 20.47 11.51
C ILE A 95 0.78 19.97 10.36
N ALA A 96 0.79 18.67 10.13
CA ALA A 96 1.66 18.05 9.14
C ALA A 96 1.33 18.49 7.71
N ILE A 97 0.06 18.58 7.35
CA ILE A 97 -0.33 18.91 5.96
C ILE A 97 0.15 20.29 5.54
N PRO A 98 -0.14 21.40 6.28
CA PRO A 98 0.41 22.71 5.93
C PRO A 98 1.94 22.74 5.93
N GLY A 99 2.57 22.10 6.92
CA GLY A 99 4.03 22.04 7.01
C GLY A 99 4.66 21.30 5.81
N LEU A 100 4.03 20.23 5.34
CA LEU A 100 4.46 19.49 4.15
C LEU A 100 4.31 20.32 2.87
N ILE A 101 3.24 21.10 2.74
CA ILE A 101 3.07 22.01 1.59
C ILE A 101 4.20 23.05 1.59
N VAL A 102 4.47 23.67 2.73
CA VAL A 102 5.59 24.61 2.87
C VAL A 102 6.93 23.96 2.53
N LEU A 103 7.16 22.74 3.02
CA LEU A 103 8.36 21.97 2.73
C LEU A 103 8.52 21.68 1.22
N LEU A 104 7.45 21.23 0.56
CA LEU A 104 7.47 20.92 -0.89
C LEU A 104 7.76 22.20 -1.70
N VAL A 105 7.15 23.32 -1.35
CA VAL A 105 7.42 24.61 -2.01
C VAL A 105 8.87 25.04 -1.78
N TRP A 106 9.37 24.95 -0.56
CA TRP A 106 10.75 25.28 -0.22
C TRP A 106 11.77 24.35 -0.92
N LEU A 107 11.50 23.07 -0.93
CA LEU A 107 12.32 22.09 -1.65
C LEU A 107 12.38 22.40 -3.15
N THR A 108 11.24 22.65 -3.78
CA THR A 108 11.15 23.03 -5.20
C THR A 108 11.94 24.31 -5.46
N TYR A 109 11.77 25.35 -4.63
CA TYR A 109 12.51 26.59 -4.73
C TYR A 109 14.03 26.35 -4.68
N LYS A 110 14.50 25.58 -3.70
CA LYS A 110 15.93 25.25 -3.57
C LYS A 110 16.46 24.49 -4.79
N ILE A 111 15.73 23.50 -5.28
CA ILE A 111 16.13 22.74 -6.47
C ILE A 111 16.31 23.67 -7.67
N VAL A 112 15.35 24.56 -7.92
CA VAL A 112 15.39 25.44 -9.09
C VAL A 112 16.47 26.52 -8.94
N THR A 113 16.60 27.15 -7.76
CA THR A 113 17.47 28.33 -7.61
C THR A 113 18.89 28.02 -7.18
N VAL A 114 19.10 26.94 -6.42
CA VAL A 114 20.42 26.61 -5.84
C VAL A 114 21.08 25.45 -6.58
N TYR A 115 20.25 24.48 -7.04
CA TYR A 115 20.74 23.24 -7.63
C TYR A 115 20.37 23.07 -9.10
N GLY A 116 19.87 24.11 -9.77
CA GLY A 116 19.43 24.06 -11.18
C GLY A 116 20.53 23.58 -12.12
N ASP A 117 21.77 24.10 -11.98
CA ASP A 117 22.91 23.72 -12.79
C ASP A 117 23.29 22.25 -12.57
N LYS A 118 23.22 21.77 -11.31
CA LYS A 118 23.51 20.38 -10.97
C LYS A 118 22.46 19.43 -11.55
N LEU A 119 21.21 19.86 -11.59
CA LEU A 119 20.14 19.10 -12.24
C LEU A 119 20.32 19.07 -13.76
N ALA A 120 20.68 20.19 -14.38
CA ALA A 120 20.93 20.29 -15.82
C ALA A 120 22.11 19.43 -16.31
N SER A 121 23.12 19.25 -15.45
CA SER A 121 24.29 18.41 -15.71
C SER A 121 24.17 16.96 -15.20
N PHE A 122 23.00 16.57 -14.70
CA PHE A 122 22.81 15.23 -14.16
C PHE A 122 22.87 14.16 -15.24
N GLU A 123 23.77 13.21 -15.08
CA GLU A 123 23.87 12.01 -15.90
C GLU A 123 23.36 10.80 -15.12
N ALA A 124 22.48 10.03 -15.72
CA ALA A 124 21.93 8.84 -15.07
C ALA A 124 23.01 7.75 -14.95
N THR A 125 23.19 7.21 -13.76
CA THR A 125 24.18 6.16 -13.48
C THR A 125 23.81 4.79 -14.09
N GLY A 126 22.53 4.61 -14.45
CA GLY A 126 22.05 3.38 -15.08
C GLY A 126 21.96 2.16 -14.15
N GLU A 127 22.03 2.35 -12.83
CA GLU A 127 21.99 1.25 -11.84
C GLU A 127 20.69 0.46 -11.88
N MET A 128 19.58 1.10 -12.25
CA MET A 128 18.29 0.44 -12.45
C MET A 128 17.76 0.68 -13.87
N SER A 129 17.27 -0.38 -14.51
CA SER A 129 16.61 -0.23 -15.80
C SER A 129 15.28 0.51 -15.66
N PHE A 130 14.85 1.22 -16.72
CA PHE A 130 13.56 1.88 -16.80
C PHE A 130 12.38 0.93 -16.46
N PHE A 131 12.44 -0.31 -16.96
CA PHE A 131 11.42 -1.31 -16.69
C PHE A 131 11.39 -1.77 -15.23
N ALA A 132 12.55 -1.84 -14.56
CA ALA A 132 12.62 -2.16 -13.14
C ALA A 132 11.93 -1.07 -12.31
N VAL A 133 12.16 0.21 -12.62
CA VAL A 133 11.50 1.33 -11.95
C VAL A 133 9.98 1.29 -12.18
N ILE A 134 9.52 1.11 -13.43
CA ILE A 134 8.07 0.98 -13.73
C ILE A 134 7.44 -0.18 -12.96
N ASN A 135 8.17 -1.28 -12.78
CA ASN A 135 7.64 -2.43 -12.01
C ASN A 135 7.45 -2.12 -10.52
N LEU A 136 8.26 -1.27 -9.94
CA LEU A 136 8.18 -0.90 -8.51
C LEU A 136 7.12 0.17 -8.22
N LEU A 137 6.82 1.06 -9.18
CA LEU A 137 5.86 2.15 -8.97
C LEU A 137 4.45 1.69 -8.53
N PRO A 138 3.84 0.66 -9.14
CA PRO A 138 2.53 0.18 -8.70
C PRO A 138 2.52 -0.34 -7.27
N ALA A 139 3.64 -0.86 -6.77
CA ALA A 139 3.74 -1.37 -5.42
C ALA A 139 3.50 -0.29 -4.36
N GLY A 140 3.99 0.93 -4.59
CA GLY A 140 3.76 2.08 -3.69
C GLY A 140 2.28 2.40 -3.49
N MET A 141 1.44 2.16 -4.50
CA MET A 141 0.00 2.42 -4.49
C MET A 141 -0.84 1.15 -4.47
N ALA A 142 -0.24 -0.04 -4.40
CA ALA A 142 -0.94 -1.31 -4.57
C ALA A 142 -2.06 -1.53 -3.54
N ALA A 143 -1.90 -1.04 -2.31
CA ALA A 143 -2.95 -1.08 -1.29
C ALA A 143 -4.25 -0.39 -1.75
N ALA A 144 -4.17 0.64 -2.61
CA ALA A 144 -5.33 1.32 -3.15
C ALA A 144 -6.22 0.43 -4.03
N LEU A 145 -5.73 -0.69 -4.52
CA LEU A 145 -6.53 -1.68 -5.26
C LEU A 145 -7.65 -2.26 -4.37
N ILE A 146 -7.36 -2.50 -3.10
CA ILE A 146 -8.33 -2.99 -2.11
C ILE A 146 -8.98 -1.80 -1.40
N LEU A 147 -8.19 -0.91 -0.79
CA LEU A 147 -8.69 0.24 -0.03
C LEU A 147 -9.49 1.24 -0.89
N GLY A 148 -9.32 1.24 -2.20
CA GLY A 148 -10.11 2.07 -3.10
C GLY A 148 -11.62 1.86 -2.95
N ALA A 149 -12.08 0.66 -2.64
CA ALA A 149 -13.50 0.40 -2.39
C ALA A 149 -13.95 0.96 -1.03
N ASP A 150 -13.06 0.96 -0.03
CA ASP A 150 -13.36 1.54 1.29
C ASP A 150 -13.61 3.05 1.21
N TYR A 151 -12.94 3.75 0.30
CA TYR A 151 -13.19 5.16 0.01
C TYR A 151 -14.35 5.34 -0.96
N GLY A 152 -14.44 4.49 -1.99
CA GLY A 152 -15.45 4.55 -3.04
C GLY A 152 -16.88 4.48 -2.51
N ARG A 153 -17.14 3.67 -1.47
CA ARG A 153 -18.47 3.51 -0.87
C ARG A 153 -19.07 4.79 -0.28
N TYR A 154 -18.27 5.84 -0.05
CA TYR A 154 -18.74 7.14 0.42
C TYR A 154 -18.93 8.16 -0.71
N VAL A 155 -18.58 7.80 -1.93
CA VAL A 155 -18.68 8.68 -3.10
C VAL A 155 -20.13 8.75 -3.58
N LYS A 156 -20.65 9.96 -3.74
CA LYS A 156 -22.06 10.21 -4.05
C LYS A 156 -22.35 10.49 -5.54
N SER A 157 -21.35 10.54 -6.39
CA SER A 157 -21.53 10.84 -7.82
C SER A 157 -20.54 10.09 -8.70
N GLU A 158 -20.95 9.73 -9.91
CA GLU A 158 -20.07 9.08 -10.91
C GLU A 158 -18.81 9.90 -11.22
N ARG A 159 -18.94 11.23 -11.31
CA ARG A 159 -17.80 12.13 -11.54
C ARG A 159 -16.78 12.02 -10.41
N ALA A 160 -17.22 11.98 -9.16
CA ALA A 160 -16.33 11.83 -8.00
C ALA A 160 -15.73 10.43 -7.92
N THR A 161 -16.42 9.39 -8.40
CA THR A 161 -15.91 8.01 -8.46
C THR A 161 -14.65 7.89 -9.33
N LEU A 162 -14.56 8.66 -10.41
CA LEU A 162 -13.38 8.70 -11.27
C LEU A 162 -12.43 9.86 -10.92
N GLY A 163 -12.97 11.00 -10.50
CA GLY A 163 -12.19 12.20 -10.19
C GLY A 163 -11.30 12.02 -8.94
N ALA A 164 -11.81 11.35 -7.90
CA ALA A 164 -11.04 11.15 -6.67
C ALA A 164 -9.76 10.31 -6.90
N PRO A 165 -9.80 9.10 -7.50
CA PRO A 165 -8.56 8.37 -7.79
C PRO A 165 -7.65 9.10 -8.77
N LEU A 166 -8.18 9.82 -9.76
CA LEU A 166 -7.39 10.60 -10.71
C LEU A 166 -6.62 11.72 -10.00
N SER A 167 -7.26 12.45 -9.09
CA SER A 167 -6.58 13.50 -8.32
C SER A 167 -5.46 12.94 -7.44
N VAL A 168 -5.66 11.77 -6.83
CA VAL A 168 -4.61 11.08 -6.05
C VAL A 168 -3.44 10.67 -6.95
N ILE A 169 -3.71 10.13 -8.15
CA ILE A 169 -2.65 9.74 -9.11
C ILE A 169 -1.85 10.96 -9.56
N ILE A 170 -2.50 12.07 -9.91
CA ILE A 170 -1.83 13.31 -10.34
C ILE A 170 -0.97 13.85 -9.20
N PHE A 171 -1.52 13.96 -7.99
CA PHE A 171 -0.76 14.44 -6.84
C PHE A 171 0.45 13.52 -6.51
N PHE A 172 0.24 12.21 -6.54
CA PHE A 172 1.31 11.23 -6.34
C PHE A 172 2.41 11.38 -7.41
N ALA A 173 2.05 11.57 -8.68
CA ALA A 173 3.01 11.78 -9.76
C ALA A 173 3.85 13.05 -9.54
N VAL A 174 3.24 14.16 -9.13
CA VAL A 174 3.95 15.40 -8.82
C VAL A 174 4.95 15.19 -7.69
N VAL A 175 4.52 14.57 -6.59
CA VAL A 175 5.40 14.30 -5.43
C VAL A 175 6.51 13.31 -5.81
N ALA A 176 6.21 12.29 -6.61
CA ALA A 176 7.20 11.32 -7.09
C ALA A 176 8.27 11.99 -7.97
N ILE A 177 7.88 12.87 -8.88
CA ILE A 177 8.81 13.65 -9.71
C ILE A 177 9.72 14.51 -8.82
N LEU A 178 9.18 15.23 -7.85
CA LEU A 178 9.98 16.02 -6.90
C LEU A 178 10.94 15.12 -6.11
N GLY A 179 10.52 13.94 -5.70
CA GLY A 179 11.35 12.94 -5.03
C GLY A 179 12.53 12.50 -5.91
N VAL A 180 12.26 12.13 -7.16
CA VAL A 180 13.30 11.70 -8.13
C VAL A 180 14.28 12.84 -8.41
N VAL A 181 13.81 14.04 -8.65
CA VAL A 181 14.65 15.22 -8.90
C VAL A 181 15.51 15.54 -7.66
N SER A 182 14.94 15.43 -6.46
CA SER A 182 15.66 15.63 -5.20
C SER A 182 16.77 14.58 -5.02
N ALA A 183 16.47 13.32 -5.32
CA ALA A 183 17.41 12.21 -5.26
C ALA A 183 18.57 12.40 -6.27
N ALA A 184 18.26 12.81 -7.50
CA ALA A 184 19.25 13.11 -8.54
C ALA A 184 20.21 14.21 -8.11
N VAL A 185 19.69 15.32 -7.58
CA VAL A 185 20.48 16.43 -7.10
C VAL A 185 21.30 16.06 -5.86
N ALA A 186 20.73 15.29 -4.93
CA ALA A 186 21.40 14.84 -3.71
C ALA A 186 22.45 13.74 -3.98
N GLY A 187 22.30 12.98 -5.08
CA GLY A 187 23.12 11.80 -5.35
C GLY A 187 22.83 10.65 -4.37
N ASN A 188 21.64 10.60 -3.82
CA ASN A 188 21.24 9.60 -2.83
C ASN A 188 19.75 9.26 -2.97
N TRP A 189 19.38 8.01 -2.67
CA TRP A 189 18.00 7.54 -2.68
C TRP A 189 17.27 7.72 -1.33
N ASP A 190 18.03 7.81 -0.22
CA ASP A 190 17.49 7.89 1.14
C ASP A 190 16.92 9.29 1.42
N PRO A 191 15.62 9.44 1.71
CA PRO A 191 14.98 10.73 1.97
C PRO A 191 15.64 11.52 3.11
N VAL A 192 16.16 10.83 4.14
CA VAL A 192 16.84 11.48 5.27
C VAL A 192 18.14 12.13 4.78
N GLN A 193 18.96 11.38 4.00
CA GLN A 193 20.21 11.88 3.44
C GLN A 193 19.97 12.95 2.37
N ILE A 194 18.91 12.83 1.58
CA ILE A 194 18.47 13.89 0.65
C ILE A 194 18.22 15.19 1.42
N PHE A 195 17.45 15.14 2.50
CA PHE A 195 17.11 16.35 3.28
C PHE A 195 18.31 16.96 3.97
N VAL A 196 19.24 16.13 4.45
CA VAL A 196 20.52 16.59 5.03
C VAL A 196 21.37 17.28 3.96
N SER A 197 21.60 16.63 2.81
CA SER A 197 22.47 17.13 1.74
C SER A 197 21.92 18.36 1.03
N LEU A 198 20.60 18.50 0.92
CA LEU A 198 19.96 19.70 0.39
C LEU A 198 19.85 20.83 1.41
N GLY A 199 20.36 20.65 2.63
CA GLY A 199 20.39 21.66 3.67
C GLY A 199 19.00 22.10 4.12
N LEU A 200 18.02 21.15 4.20
CA LEU A 200 16.68 21.43 4.74
C LEU A 200 16.67 21.49 6.27
N GLY A 201 17.77 21.11 6.91
CA GLY A 201 17.99 21.24 8.34
C GLY A 201 17.00 20.44 9.20
N VAL A 202 16.92 20.83 10.47
CA VAL A 202 16.02 20.18 11.45
C VAL A 202 14.55 20.30 11.04
N PHE A 203 14.13 21.42 10.43
CA PHE A 203 12.76 21.60 9.99
C PHE A 203 12.34 20.53 8.95
N GLY A 204 13.17 20.30 7.93
CA GLY A 204 12.90 19.28 6.91
C GLY A 204 12.77 17.90 7.52
N LEU A 205 13.70 17.53 8.41
CA LEU A 205 13.66 16.22 9.09
C LEU A 205 12.45 16.08 10.02
N LEU A 206 12.04 17.13 10.72
CA LEU A 206 10.82 17.11 11.54
C LEU A 206 9.56 16.93 10.68
N MET A 207 9.49 17.59 9.52
CA MET A 207 8.37 17.42 8.60
C MET A 207 8.33 15.99 8.01
N LEU A 208 9.50 15.41 7.72
CA LEU A 208 9.63 14.01 7.28
C LEU A 208 9.12 13.04 8.36
N ILE A 209 9.52 13.26 9.61
CA ILE A 209 9.04 12.49 10.76
C ILE A 209 7.51 12.60 10.89
N LEU A 210 6.95 13.82 10.84
CA LEU A 210 5.50 14.03 10.97
C LEU A 210 4.72 13.36 9.83
N ALA A 211 5.20 13.45 8.59
CA ALA A 211 4.58 12.81 7.44
C ALA A 211 4.53 11.29 7.61
N ALA A 212 5.66 10.69 7.96
CA ALA A 212 5.77 9.26 8.19
C ALA A 212 4.94 8.81 9.41
N TRP A 213 4.92 9.60 10.47
CA TRP A 213 4.15 9.29 11.68
C TRP A 213 2.66 9.18 11.40
N THR A 214 2.08 10.17 10.70
CA THR A 214 0.65 10.17 10.36
C THR A 214 0.27 8.98 9.51
N THR A 215 1.10 8.61 8.54
CA THR A 215 0.90 7.46 7.66
C THR A 215 1.09 6.15 8.41
N ASN A 216 2.08 6.09 9.30
CA ASN A 216 2.42 4.88 10.05
C ASN A 216 1.33 4.45 11.02
N VAL A 217 0.61 5.39 11.60
CA VAL A 217 -0.56 5.07 12.41
C VAL A 217 -1.64 4.36 11.58
N THR A 218 -1.85 4.78 10.33
CA THR A 218 -2.76 4.11 9.40
C THR A 218 -2.27 2.71 9.03
N ASN A 219 -0.98 2.53 8.83
CA ASN A 219 -0.38 1.22 8.52
C ASN A 219 -0.64 0.20 9.64
N ILE A 220 -0.44 0.57 10.91
CA ILE A 220 -0.77 -0.29 12.05
C ILE A 220 -2.27 -0.52 12.18
N TYR A 221 -3.09 0.48 11.92
CA TYR A 221 -4.54 0.32 11.93
C TYR A 221 -4.98 -0.77 10.92
N VAL A 222 -4.52 -0.68 9.68
CA VAL A 222 -4.82 -1.65 8.62
C VAL A 222 -4.31 -3.03 8.97
N ALA A 223 -3.05 -3.16 9.42
CA ALA A 223 -2.44 -4.42 9.81
C ALA A 223 -3.19 -5.07 10.98
N SER A 224 -3.56 -4.27 11.99
CA SER A 224 -4.28 -4.77 13.16
C SER A 224 -5.67 -5.27 12.83
N LEU A 225 -6.42 -4.58 11.98
CA LEU A 225 -7.72 -5.04 11.50
C LEU A 225 -7.59 -6.33 10.69
N ALA A 226 -6.60 -6.40 9.82
CA ALA A 226 -6.33 -7.59 9.02
C ALA A 226 -6.04 -8.80 9.92
N LEU A 227 -5.17 -8.65 10.90
CA LEU A 227 -4.86 -9.71 11.85
C LEU A 227 -6.05 -10.06 12.75
N SER A 228 -6.84 -9.07 13.18
CA SER A 228 -8.08 -9.28 13.95
C SER A 228 -9.12 -10.09 13.15
N ASN A 229 -9.28 -9.81 11.84
CA ASN A 229 -10.16 -10.57 10.96
C ASN A 229 -9.75 -12.04 10.80
N MET A 230 -8.44 -12.34 10.87
CA MET A 230 -7.93 -13.71 10.79
C MET A 230 -8.06 -14.46 12.11
N SER A 231 -7.69 -13.81 13.22
CA SER A 231 -7.52 -14.44 14.51
C SER A 231 -8.76 -14.35 15.42
N GLY A 232 -9.65 -13.41 15.19
CA GLY A 232 -10.73 -13.07 16.11
C GLY A 232 -10.27 -12.30 17.37
N TRP A 233 -8.98 -11.95 17.46
CA TRP A 233 -8.44 -11.25 18.63
C TRP A 233 -8.82 -9.78 18.66
N LEU A 234 -8.81 -9.19 19.86
CA LEU A 234 -9.07 -7.77 20.06
C LEU A 234 -8.03 -6.91 19.33
N ARG A 235 -8.49 -5.80 18.75
CA ARG A 235 -7.64 -4.88 17.98
C ARG A 235 -6.41 -4.40 18.73
N VAL A 236 -6.48 -4.13 20.02
CA VAL A 236 -5.34 -3.71 20.82
C VAL A 236 -4.22 -4.75 20.78
N ARG A 237 -4.56 -6.04 21.00
CA ARG A 237 -3.60 -7.14 20.94
C ARG A 237 -2.95 -7.29 19.57
N THR A 238 -3.76 -7.23 18.51
CA THR A 238 -3.26 -7.35 17.13
C THR A 238 -2.44 -6.14 16.71
N SER A 239 -2.75 -4.94 17.23
CA SER A 239 -1.92 -3.73 17.02
C SER A 239 -0.55 -3.87 17.67
N ILE A 240 -0.47 -4.40 18.90
CA ILE A 240 0.81 -4.64 19.57
C ILE A 240 1.66 -5.62 18.75
N ILE A 241 1.07 -6.74 18.32
CA ILE A 241 1.78 -7.75 17.52
C ILE A 241 2.27 -7.14 16.20
N ALA A 242 1.41 -6.43 15.49
CA ALA A 242 1.77 -5.77 14.23
C ALA A 242 2.90 -4.75 14.41
N SER A 243 2.87 -3.98 15.50
CA SER A 243 3.90 -3.00 15.81
C SER A 243 5.24 -3.66 16.13
N VAL A 244 5.24 -4.72 16.92
CA VAL A 244 6.45 -5.50 17.25
C VAL A 244 7.06 -6.07 15.96
N VAL A 245 6.24 -6.73 15.12
CA VAL A 245 6.71 -7.27 13.84
C VAL A 245 7.31 -6.17 12.97
N GLY A 246 6.64 -5.02 12.84
CA GLY A 246 7.15 -3.92 12.03
C GLY A 246 8.44 -3.29 12.57
N ILE A 247 8.60 -3.16 13.90
CA ILE A 247 9.86 -2.69 14.50
C ILE A 247 10.99 -3.71 14.23
N LEU A 248 10.71 -5.00 14.35
CA LEU A 248 11.69 -6.05 14.03
C LEU A 248 12.09 -6.00 12.54
N LEU A 249 11.16 -5.75 11.62
CA LEU A 249 11.46 -5.56 10.20
C LEU A 249 12.35 -4.31 9.97
N ALA A 250 12.09 -3.21 10.69
CA ALA A 250 12.94 -2.02 10.62
C ALA A 250 14.38 -2.33 11.05
N LEU A 251 14.54 -3.04 12.18
CA LEU A 251 15.85 -3.47 12.70
C LEU A 251 16.56 -4.48 11.78
N ALA A 252 15.79 -5.33 11.08
CA ALA A 252 16.29 -6.27 10.08
C ALA A 252 16.67 -5.61 8.76
N GLY A 253 16.46 -4.31 8.60
CA GLY A 253 16.93 -3.55 7.43
C GLY A 253 15.93 -3.46 6.27
N ILE A 254 14.63 -3.62 6.52
CA ILE A 254 13.59 -3.39 5.47
C ILE A 254 13.67 -1.98 4.88
N TYR A 255 14.20 -1.01 5.61
CA TYR A 255 14.44 0.36 5.17
C TYR A 255 15.66 0.51 4.26
N SER A 256 16.59 -0.45 4.19
CA SER A 256 17.69 -0.41 3.23
C SER A 256 17.15 -0.43 1.80
N PHE A 257 17.96 0.07 0.82
CA PHE A 257 17.55 0.06 -0.58
C PHE A 257 17.09 -1.32 -1.05
N GLN A 258 17.92 -2.35 -0.82
CA GLN A 258 17.58 -3.73 -1.20
C GLN A 258 16.37 -4.27 -0.41
N GLY A 259 16.28 -3.96 0.88
CA GLY A 259 15.14 -4.33 1.72
C GLY A 259 13.84 -3.74 1.20
N LEU A 260 13.85 -2.47 0.82
CA LEU A 260 12.69 -1.79 0.23
C LEU A 260 12.32 -2.39 -1.13
N VAL A 261 13.28 -2.63 -2.02
CA VAL A 261 13.03 -3.26 -3.32
C VAL A 261 12.42 -4.65 -3.16
N ASN A 262 12.97 -5.48 -2.27
CA ASN A 262 12.44 -6.82 -1.99
C ASN A 262 11.01 -6.75 -1.43
N TYR A 263 10.76 -5.83 -0.52
CA TYR A 263 9.41 -5.62 0.04
C TYR A 263 8.41 -5.15 -1.03
N LEU A 264 8.78 -4.18 -1.86
CA LEU A 264 7.93 -3.70 -2.97
C LEU A 264 7.62 -4.83 -3.97
N THR A 265 8.60 -5.66 -4.28
CA THR A 265 8.40 -6.85 -5.14
C THR A 265 7.43 -7.85 -4.50
N LEU A 266 7.57 -8.11 -3.19
CA LEU A 266 6.67 -8.99 -2.47
C LEU A 266 5.21 -8.49 -2.50
N ILE A 267 4.98 -7.21 -2.19
CA ILE A 267 3.61 -6.67 -2.22
C ILE A 267 3.05 -6.58 -3.63
N THR A 268 3.89 -6.38 -4.65
CA THR A 268 3.48 -6.49 -6.06
C THR A 268 2.96 -7.90 -6.35
N ALA A 269 3.72 -8.93 -5.97
CA ALA A 269 3.33 -10.33 -6.19
C ALA A 269 2.04 -10.72 -5.45
N LEU A 270 1.78 -10.15 -4.29
CA LEU A 270 0.59 -10.46 -3.50
C LEU A 270 -0.66 -9.68 -3.96
N LEU A 271 -0.51 -8.37 -4.26
CA LEU A 271 -1.64 -7.48 -4.52
C LEU A 271 -2.05 -7.40 -5.99
N ILE A 272 -1.08 -7.30 -6.89
CA ILE A 272 -1.39 -7.04 -8.30
C ILE A 272 -2.21 -8.19 -8.94
N PRO A 273 -1.89 -9.47 -8.72
CA PRO A 273 -2.71 -10.56 -9.25
C PRO A 273 -4.15 -10.58 -8.72
N THR A 274 -4.39 -10.08 -7.49
CA THR A 274 -5.76 -9.97 -6.98
C THR A 274 -6.61 -9.05 -7.84
N SER A 275 -6.01 -7.97 -8.39
CA SER A 275 -6.71 -7.04 -9.25
C SER A 275 -7.09 -7.67 -10.59
N GLY A 276 -6.22 -8.49 -11.18
CA GLY A 276 -6.52 -9.23 -12.41
C GLY A 276 -7.75 -10.15 -12.24
N VAL A 277 -7.78 -10.92 -11.15
CA VAL A 277 -8.91 -11.78 -10.80
C VAL A 277 -10.19 -10.96 -10.59
N LEU A 278 -10.13 -9.87 -9.79
CA LEU A 278 -11.30 -9.03 -9.49
C LEU A 278 -11.83 -8.27 -10.71
N ILE A 279 -10.95 -7.81 -11.60
CA ILE A 279 -11.35 -7.15 -12.84
C ILE A 279 -12.18 -8.12 -13.69
N VAL A 280 -11.70 -9.32 -13.88
CA VAL A 280 -12.39 -10.34 -14.68
C VAL A 280 -13.67 -10.78 -13.98
N ASP A 281 -13.65 -11.02 -12.68
CA ASP A 281 -14.85 -11.42 -11.95
C ASP A 281 -15.95 -10.37 -12.04
N TYR A 282 -15.62 -9.13 -11.69
CA TYR A 282 -16.62 -8.08 -11.57
C TYR A 282 -17.08 -7.53 -12.92
N PHE A 283 -16.14 -7.14 -13.80
CA PHE A 283 -16.49 -6.43 -15.04
C PHE A 283 -16.80 -7.37 -16.21
N VAL A 284 -16.10 -8.50 -16.31
CA VAL A 284 -16.24 -9.39 -17.48
C VAL A 284 -17.31 -10.45 -17.23
N ARG A 285 -17.20 -11.22 -16.14
CA ARG A 285 -18.09 -12.33 -15.86
C ARG A 285 -19.44 -11.90 -15.32
N ASN A 286 -19.44 -11.13 -14.24
CA ASN A 286 -20.65 -10.74 -13.55
C ASN A 286 -21.24 -9.40 -14.04
N ARG A 287 -20.61 -8.74 -15.04
CA ARG A 287 -21.10 -7.51 -15.70
C ARG A 287 -21.54 -6.44 -14.68
N ARG A 288 -20.70 -6.21 -13.65
CA ARG A 288 -20.95 -5.30 -12.52
C ARG A 288 -22.11 -5.69 -11.59
N GLN A 289 -22.65 -6.89 -11.74
CA GLN A 289 -23.67 -7.42 -10.85
C GLN A 289 -23.02 -8.17 -9.70
N MET A 290 -23.26 -7.74 -8.48
CA MET A 290 -22.76 -8.38 -7.27
C MET A 290 -23.94 -8.49 -6.27
N LEU A 291 -24.06 -9.64 -5.65
CA LEU A 291 -25.09 -9.88 -4.64
C LEU A 291 -24.48 -9.54 -3.27
N ALA A 292 -24.48 -8.25 -2.92
CA ALA A 292 -23.79 -7.73 -1.74
C ALA A 292 -24.25 -8.43 -0.44
N ASP A 293 -25.55 -8.69 -0.27
CA ASP A 293 -26.10 -9.37 0.91
C ASP A 293 -25.56 -10.79 1.08
N GLU A 294 -25.30 -11.48 -0.04
CA GLU A 294 -24.76 -12.84 -0.03
C GLU A 294 -23.31 -12.90 0.49
N LEU A 295 -22.56 -11.80 0.39
CA LEU A 295 -21.16 -11.74 0.87
C LEU A 295 -21.06 -11.75 2.40
N PHE A 296 -22.15 -11.50 3.12
CA PHE A 296 -22.20 -11.51 4.58
C PHE A 296 -22.72 -12.83 5.16
N LYS A 297 -23.30 -13.69 4.32
CA LYS A 297 -23.70 -15.06 4.69
C LYS A 297 -22.46 -15.97 4.82
N LYS A 298 -22.70 -17.20 5.33
CA LYS A 298 -21.68 -18.24 5.42
C LYS A 298 -21.98 -19.35 4.40
N GLU A 299 -22.31 -20.54 4.87
CA GLU A 299 -22.48 -21.77 4.06
C GLU A 299 -23.64 -21.67 3.06
N ASP A 300 -24.69 -20.90 3.38
CA ASP A 300 -25.85 -20.69 2.51
C ASP A 300 -25.61 -19.63 1.42
N SER A 301 -24.41 -19.10 1.30
CA SER A 301 -24.08 -18.08 0.30
C SER A 301 -23.78 -18.71 -1.05
N VAL A 302 -24.26 -18.09 -2.12
CA VAL A 302 -23.85 -18.42 -3.50
C VAL A 302 -22.32 -18.27 -3.74
N TYR A 303 -21.63 -17.50 -2.86
CA TYR A 303 -20.19 -17.33 -2.84
C TYR A 303 -19.46 -18.35 -1.94
N TRP A 304 -20.15 -19.34 -1.40
CA TRP A 304 -19.51 -20.35 -0.55
C TRP A 304 -18.53 -21.23 -1.33
N PHE A 305 -18.81 -21.55 -2.61
CA PHE A 305 -17.99 -22.41 -3.47
C PHE A 305 -17.58 -23.73 -2.77
N TYR A 306 -16.29 -24.11 -2.88
CA TYR A 306 -15.78 -25.31 -2.22
C TYR A 306 -15.25 -24.96 -0.82
N ARG A 307 -15.97 -25.33 0.23
CA ARG A 307 -15.64 -25.06 1.63
C ARG A 307 -15.30 -23.58 1.89
N GLY A 308 -16.01 -22.69 1.26
CA GLY A 308 -15.80 -21.24 1.38
C GLY A 308 -14.73 -20.64 0.48
N TRP A 309 -14.09 -21.44 -0.39
CA TRP A 309 -13.01 -21.02 -1.28
C TRP A 309 -13.36 -21.17 -2.75
N ASN A 310 -13.15 -20.17 -3.54
CA ASN A 310 -13.08 -20.30 -4.99
C ASN A 310 -11.67 -20.73 -5.40
N VAL A 311 -11.45 -22.04 -5.47
CA VAL A 311 -10.14 -22.61 -5.79
C VAL A 311 -9.61 -22.09 -7.13
N ARG A 312 -10.48 -21.84 -8.12
CA ARG A 312 -10.09 -21.28 -9.42
C ARG A 312 -9.48 -19.89 -9.29
N ALA A 313 -10.06 -19.04 -8.45
CA ALA A 313 -9.52 -17.71 -8.17
C ALA A 313 -8.17 -17.78 -7.43
N VAL A 314 -8.04 -18.70 -6.46
CA VAL A 314 -6.79 -18.91 -5.73
C VAL A 314 -5.68 -19.38 -6.65
N VAL A 315 -5.96 -20.35 -7.55
CA VAL A 315 -4.99 -20.84 -8.54
C VAL A 315 -4.59 -19.73 -9.51
N ALA A 316 -5.56 -18.98 -10.03
CA ALA A 316 -5.27 -17.86 -10.93
C ALA A 316 -4.41 -16.77 -10.25
N TRP A 317 -4.71 -16.44 -9.01
CA TRP A 317 -3.92 -15.52 -8.20
C TRP A 317 -2.49 -16.03 -7.97
N ALA A 318 -2.33 -17.31 -7.61
CA ALA A 318 -1.02 -17.92 -7.40
C ALA A 318 -0.17 -17.93 -8.69
N LEU A 319 -0.78 -18.22 -9.85
CA LEU A 319 -0.09 -18.13 -11.14
C LEU A 319 0.41 -16.70 -11.42
N GLY A 320 -0.42 -15.69 -11.17
CA GLY A 320 0.01 -14.30 -11.29
C GLY A 320 1.14 -13.95 -10.32
N ALA A 321 1.07 -14.41 -9.07
CA ALA A 321 2.12 -14.21 -8.08
C ALA A 321 3.46 -14.83 -8.52
N ILE A 322 3.44 -16.05 -9.06
CA ILE A 322 4.64 -16.73 -9.61
C ILE A 322 5.23 -15.91 -10.77
N VAL A 323 4.39 -15.40 -11.67
CA VAL A 323 4.82 -14.59 -12.83
C VAL A 323 5.60 -13.35 -12.39
N THR A 324 5.27 -12.75 -11.27
CA THR A 324 6.02 -11.58 -10.75
C THR A 324 7.53 -11.88 -10.58
N PHE A 325 7.88 -13.12 -10.25
CA PHE A 325 9.27 -13.53 -10.04
C PHE A 325 9.88 -14.23 -11.26
N ALA A 326 9.05 -14.76 -12.16
CA ALA A 326 9.50 -15.63 -13.25
C ALA A 326 9.80 -14.87 -14.55
N VAL A 327 9.18 -13.70 -14.77
CA VAL A 327 9.34 -12.97 -16.05
C VAL A 327 10.46 -11.94 -15.98
N PRO A 328 11.13 -11.63 -17.10
CA PRO A 328 12.13 -10.59 -17.18
C PRO A 328 11.53 -9.20 -16.84
N GLN A 329 12.35 -8.29 -16.30
CA GLN A 329 11.90 -6.93 -15.97
C GLN A 329 11.34 -6.17 -17.19
N SER A 330 11.85 -6.45 -18.40
CA SER A 330 11.36 -5.86 -19.66
C SER A 330 9.89 -6.17 -19.97
N TRP A 331 9.33 -7.22 -19.40
CA TRP A 331 7.91 -7.58 -19.54
C TRP A 331 7.02 -6.93 -18.47
N ILE A 332 7.59 -6.08 -17.66
CA ILE A 332 6.92 -5.39 -16.54
C ILE A 332 6.14 -6.38 -15.69
N PRO A 333 6.82 -7.14 -14.79
CA PRO A 333 6.24 -8.21 -13.97
C PRO A 333 4.89 -7.90 -13.35
N ALA A 334 4.66 -6.67 -12.88
CA ALA A 334 3.39 -6.23 -12.31
C ALA A 334 2.23 -6.34 -13.33
N ILE A 335 2.43 -5.84 -14.55
CA ILE A 335 1.42 -5.89 -15.62
C ILE A 335 1.21 -7.35 -16.07
N SER A 336 2.30 -8.09 -16.28
CA SER A 336 2.24 -9.50 -16.64
C SER A 336 1.48 -10.33 -15.62
N ALA A 337 1.73 -10.12 -14.33
CA ALA A 337 1.05 -10.80 -13.24
C ALA A 337 -0.46 -10.52 -13.21
N MET A 338 -0.86 -9.26 -13.45
CA MET A 338 -2.27 -8.87 -13.55
C MET A 338 -2.96 -9.54 -14.74
N ILE A 339 -2.32 -9.52 -15.91
CA ILE A 339 -2.87 -10.12 -17.14
C ILE A 339 -2.99 -11.64 -16.97
N VAL A 340 -1.92 -12.30 -16.53
CA VAL A 340 -1.91 -13.77 -16.37
C VAL A 340 -2.95 -14.22 -15.35
N SER A 341 -3.05 -13.55 -14.19
CA SER A 341 -4.07 -13.90 -13.20
C SER A 341 -5.49 -13.68 -13.72
N GLY A 342 -5.74 -12.59 -14.46
CA GLY A 342 -7.04 -12.32 -15.07
C GLY A 342 -7.41 -13.34 -16.13
N VAL A 343 -6.50 -13.61 -17.08
CA VAL A 343 -6.71 -14.59 -18.16
C VAL A 343 -6.90 -15.99 -17.58
N ALA A 344 -6.04 -16.41 -16.64
CA ALA A 344 -6.17 -17.71 -15.99
C ALA A 344 -7.52 -17.84 -15.29
N TYR A 345 -7.96 -16.82 -14.57
CA TYR A 345 -9.27 -16.83 -13.91
C TYR A 345 -10.41 -16.93 -14.92
N TYR A 346 -10.35 -16.18 -16.01
CA TYR A 346 -11.35 -16.24 -17.07
C TYR A 346 -11.43 -17.65 -17.66
N LEU A 347 -10.32 -18.22 -18.07
CA LEU A 347 -10.26 -19.57 -18.67
C LEU A 347 -10.75 -20.67 -17.70
N LEU A 348 -10.33 -20.61 -16.43
CA LEU A 348 -10.74 -21.59 -15.42
C LEU A 348 -12.23 -21.50 -15.07
N THR A 349 -12.88 -20.37 -15.38
CA THR A 349 -14.27 -20.11 -14.98
C THR A 349 -15.24 -19.98 -16.16
N MET A 350 -14.75 -20.01 -17.42
CA MET A 350 -15.61 -19.83 -18.60
C MET A 350 -16.73 -20.86 -18.75
N SER A 351 -16.52 -22.09 -18.26
CA SER A 351 -17.52 -23.18 -18.29
C SER A 351 -18.47 -23.18 -17.08
N THR A 352 -18.33 -22.22 -16.14
CA THR A 352 -19.16 -22.18 -14.93
C THR A 352 -20.21 -21.08 -15.00
N GLN A 353 -21.37 -21.34 -14.40
CA GLN A 353 -22.43 -20.35 -14.28
C GLN A 353 -21.95 -19.12 -13.50
N THR A 354 -22.46 -17.95 -13.87
CA THR A 354 -22.27 -16.73 -13.08
C THR A 354 -23.01 -16.83 -11.76
N VAL A 355 -22.61 -16.04 -10.79
CA VAL A 355 -23.24 -16.05 -9.45
C VAL A 355 -24.72 -15.67 -9.52
N THR A 356 -25.07 -14.71 -10.38
CA THR A 356 -26.47 -14.29 -10.60
C THR A 356 -27.31 -15.41 -11.20
N SER A 357 -26.78 -16.13 -12.21
CA SER A 357 -27.46 -17.27 -12.82
C SER A 357 -27.66 -18.40 -11.81
N ARG A 358 -26.66 -18.69 -10.97
CA ARG A 358 -26.74 -19.70 -9.93
C ARG A 358 -27.87 -19.41 -8.93
N LYS A 359 -27.97 -18.14 -8.45
CA LYS A 359 -29.06 -17.76 -7.53
C LYS A 359 -30.44 -17.88 -8.17
N GLN A 360 -30.58 -17.55 -9.44
CA GLN A 360 -31.84 -17.75 -10.16
C GLN A 360 -32.24 -19.22 -10.21
N THR A 361 -31.27 -20.12 -10.43
CA THR A 361 -31.53 -21.56 -10.46
C THR A 361 -31.96 -22.08 -9.07
N GLU A 362 -31.33 -21.61 -7.99
CA GLU A 362 -31.70 -21.98 -6.61
C GLU A 362 -33.08 -21.47 -6.16
N MET A 363 -33.58 -20.36 -6.71
CA MET A 363 -34.93 -19.84 -6.42
C MET A 363 -36.03 -20.58 -7.17
N VAL A 364 -35.70 -21.34 -8.21
CA VAL A 364 -36.66 -22.08 -9.05
C VAL A 364 -36.69 -23.58 -8.71
N SER A 365 -35.70 -24.08 -8.00
CA SER A 365 -35.61 -25.45 -7.50
C SER A 365 -36.21 -25.56 -6.11
#